data_0af2ebf201a1f9fd33e5b05de4038b8b
#
_entry.id   0af2ebf201a1f9fd33e5b05de4038b8b
#
_cell.length_a   1.000
_cell.length_b   1.000
_cell.length_c   1.000
_cell.angle_alpha   90.00
_cell.angle_beta   90.00
_cell.angle_gamma   90.00
#
_symmetry.space_group_name_H-M   'P 1'
#
loop_
_entity.id
_entity.type
_entity.pdbx_description
1 polymer ?
#
loop_
_entity_poly.entity_id
_entity_poly.type
_entity_poly.pdbx_seq_one_letter_code
_entity_poly.pdbx_strand_id
1 'polypeptide(L)'
;VERATVHQDMGETLILIRRLAIIMVLALAYAYYLMIGNSAALAQVGLLSFAAVAQFAPAFFGGLVWRRATARGAMWGISAGFIVWFYTLMLPSFADAGWIGRGFIDEGLFGISVLKARMLFAMEFNPLTHGVIWSLLANVTAYVVGSLMRQPTPIERVQATSFVVRDFQAGSGTGFKLWRTAVTADRLEDTVARYIGADRARAAFEGFRAQQ
;
A
#
# COMPACT_ATOMS: atom_id res chain seq x y z
N VAL A 1 -15.10 21.99 -28.86
CA VAL A 1 -16.26 22.12 -27.97
C VAL A 1 -16.56 20.78 -27.28
N GLU A 2 -16.42 19.66 -27.96
CA GLU A 2 -16.77 18.31 -27.44
C GLU A 2 -15.82 17.79 -26.33
N ARG A 3 -14.54 18.21 -26.32
CA ARG A 3 -13.58 17.79 -25.25
C ARG A 3 -13.81 18.48 -23.90
N ALA A 4 -14.41 19.65 -23.86
CA ALA A 4 -14.67 20.36 -22.62
C ALA A 4 -15.83 19.75 -21.82
N THR A 5 -16.84 19.22 -22.49
CA THR A 5 -18.02 18.60 -21.86
C THR A 5 -17.67 17.27 -21.20
N VAL A 6 -16.81 16.45 -21.81
CA VAL A 6 -16.36 15.16 -21.24
C VAL A 6 -15.59 15.35 -19.93
N HIS A 7 -14.81 16.42 -19.79
CA HIS A 7 -14.07 16.70 -18.57
C HIS A 7 -14.97 17.23 -17.43
N GLN A 8 -16.04 17.95 -17.75
CA GLN A 8 -17.01 18.43 -16.74
C GLN A 8 -17.82 17.27 -16.18
N ASP A 9 -18.31 16.35 -17.00
CA ASP A 9 -19.09 15.20 -16.57
C ASP A 9 -18.26 14.23 -15.67
N MET A 10 -16.96 14.09 -15.97
CA MET A 10 -16.06 13.30 -15.12
C MET A 10 -15.85 13.94 -13.75
N GLY A 11 -15.77 15.26 -13.65
CA GLY A 11 -15.62 15.98 -12.39
C GLY A 11 -16.83 15.80 -11.47
N GLU A 12 -18.02 15.94 -11.98
CA GLU A 12 -19.27 15.78 -11.22
C GLU A 12 -19.45 14.34 -10.74
N THR A 13 -19.16 13.37 -11.60
CA THR A 13 -19.21 11.93 -11.27
C THR A 13 -18.24 11.59 -10.14
N LEU A 14 -17.00 12.11 -10.17
CA LEU A 14 -16.02 11.92 -9.10
C LEU A 14 -16.47 12.52 -7.77
N ILE A 15 -17.09 13.71 -7.80
CA ILE A 15 -17.63 14.34 -6.59
C ILE A 15 -18.79 13.53 -6.02
N LEU A 16 -19.67 13.00 -6.87
CA LEU A 16 -20.77 12.14 -6.45
C LEU A 16 -20.26 10.85 -5.80
N ILE A 17 -19.31 10.16 -6.44
CA ILE A 17 -18.68 8.94 -5.90
C ILE A 17 -18.04 9.23 -4.54
N ARG A 18 -17.32 10.34 -4.40
CA ARG A 18 -16.72 10.75 -3.11
C ARG A 18 -17.79 10.95 -2.03
N ARG A 19 -18.88 11.67 -2.34
CA ARG A 19 -19.97 11.90 -1.39
C ARG A 19 -20.66 10.62 -0.96
N LEU A 20 -20.96 9.74 -1.92
CA LEU A 20 -21.53 8.42 -1.64
C LEU A 20 -20.60 7.56 -0.78
N ALA A 21 -19.31 7.56 -1.05
CA ALA A 21 -18.32 6.83 -0.26
C ALA A 21 -18.27 7.35 1.20
N ILE A 22 -18.29 8.67 1.40
CA ILE A 22 -18.32 9.28 2.74
C ILE A 22 -19.60 8.87 3.50
N ILE A 23 -20.77 8.97 2.84
CA ILE A 23 -22.05 8.60 3.47
C ILE A 23 -22.04 7.10 3.81
N MET A 24 -21.55 6.25 2.92
CA MET A 24 -21.45 4.80 3.16
C MET A 24 -20.54 4.49 4.34
N VAL A 25 -19.36 5.12 4.44
CA VAL A 25 -18.44 4.93 5.57
C VAL A 25 -19.10 5.40 6.89
N LEU A 26 -19.78 6.54 6.89
CA LEU A 26 -20.49 7.02 8.07
C LEU A 26 -21.63 6.08 8.48
N ALA A 27 -22.39 5.57 7.52
CA ALA A 27 -23.48 4.62 7.79
C ALA A 27 -22.93 3.30 8.36
N LEU A 28 -21.83 2.78 7.83
CA LEU A 28 -21.15 1.59 8.35
C LEU A 28 -20.59 1.83 9.76
N ALA A 29 -19.99 2.99 10.01
CA ALA A 29 -19.49 3.34 11.34
C ALA A 29 -20.63 3.45 12.37
N TYR A 30 -21.76 4.05 11.97
CA TYR A 30 -22.95 4.16 12.82
C TYR A 30 -23.59 2.79 13.06
N ALA A 31 -23.70 1.96 12.03
CA ALA A 31 -24.20 0.60 12.19
C ALA A 31 -23.30 -0.20 13.15
N TYR A 32 -21.98 -0.11 13.00
CA TYR A 32 -21.01 -0.74 13.91
C TYR A 32 -21.20 -0.25 15.36
N TYR A 33 -21.37 1.06 15.56
CA TYR A 33 -21.65 1.63 16.88
C TYR A 33 -22.95 1.06 17.51
N LEU A 34 -24.03 0.97 16.72
CA LEU A 34 -25.27 0.38 17.21
C LEU A 34 -25.14 -1.11 17.56
N MET A 35 -24.30 -1.84 16.81
CA MET A 35 -24.09 -3.27 17.01
C MET A 35 -23.28 -3.57 18.27
N ILE A 36 -22.27 -2.79 18.59
CA ILE A 36 -21.41 -3.02 19.77
C ILE A 36 -22.06 -2.54 21.07
N GLY A 37 -22.95 -1.54 21.00
CA GLY A 37 -23.60 -0.97 22.17
C GLY A 37 -22.59 -0.40 23.18
N ASN A 38 -22.97 -0.41 24.47
CA ASN A 38 -22.13 0.08 25.57
C ASN A 38 -21.08 -0.94 26.05
N SER A 39 -20.90 -2.08 25.38
CA SER A 39 -20.06 -3.18 25.87
C SER A 39 -18.56 -2.97 25.65
N ALA A 40 -18.17 -2.10 24.68
CA ALA A 40 -16.77 -1.84 24.41
C ALA A 40 -16.35 -0.45 24.90
N ALA A 41 -15.26 -0.37 25.65
CA ALA A 41 -14.65 0.92 25.97
C ALA A 41 -14.21 1.63 24.68
N LEU A 42 -14.43 2.93 24.57
CA LEU A 42 -14.05 3.75 23.40
C LEU A 42 -12.57 3.56 23.00
N ALA A 43 -11.70 3.38 24.01
CA ALA A 43 -10.29 3.10 23.80
C ALA A 43 -10.07 1.77 23.03
N GLN A 44 -10.86 0.74 23.30
CA GLN A 44 -10.75 -0.55 22.63
C GLN A 44 -11.14 -0.46 21.16
N VAL A 45 -12.18 0.29 20.83
CA VAL A 45 -12.57 0.58 19.43
C VAL A 45 -11.47 1.35 18.70
N GLY A 46 -10.84 2.32 19.37
CA GLY A 46 -9.72 3.07 18.84
C GLY A 46 -8.51 2.17 18.53
N LEU A 47 -8.12 1.31 19.46
CA LEU A 47 -7.00 0.37 19.27
C LEU A 47 -7.27 -0.63 18.13
N LEU A 48 -8.50 -1.10 18.00
CA LEU A 48 -8.93 -1.97 16.92
C LEU A 48 -8.76 -1.28 15.54
N SER A 49 -9.17 -0.01 15.48
CA SER A 49 -9.06 0.81 14.28
C SER A 49 -7.60 1.09 13.91
N PHE A 50 -6.73 1.39 14.89
CA PHE A 50 -5.29 1.54 14.65
C PHE A 50 -4.65 0.26 14.13
N ALA A 51 -5.05 -0.91 14.65
CA ALA A 51 -4.58 -2.19 14.14
C ALA A 51 -4.99 -2.44 12.68
N ALA A 52 -6.18 -1.97 12.27
CA ALA A 52 -6.61 -2.02 10.87
C ALA A 52 -5.77 -1.11 9.97
N VAL A 53 -5.54 0.15 10.39
CA VAL A 53 -4.71 1.10 9.63
C VAL A 53 -3.26 0.61 9.52
N ALA A 54 -2.73 -0.04 10.55
CA ALA A 54 -1.39 -0.62 10.54
C ALA A 54 -1.18 -1.65 9.41
N GLN A 55 -2.25 -2.23 8.84
CA GLN A 55 -2.14 -3.15 7.71
C GLN A 55 -1.62 -2.49 6.42
N PHE A 56 -1.69 -1.18 6.31
CA PHE A 56 -1.09 -0.47 5.17
C PHE A 56 0.42 -0.24 5.32
N ALA A 57 0.95 -0.31 6.54
CA ALA A 57 2.35 0.00 6.83
C ALA A 57 3.36 -0.87 6.05
N PRO A 58 3.22 -2.21 5.96
CA PRO A 58 4.17 -3.03 5.20
C PRO A 58 4.25 -2.65 3.72
N ALA A 59 3.10 -2.40 3.09
CA ALA A 59 3.06 -1.99 1.68
C ALA A 59 3.65 -0.59 1.48
N PHE A 60 3.38 0.35 2.39
CA PHE A 60 3.89 1.71 2.34
C PHE A 60 5.41 1.74 2.51
N PHE A 61 5.92 1.22 3.62
CA PHE A 61 7.37 1.22 3.88
C PHE A 61 8.13 0.31 2.91
N GLY A 62 7.56 -0.84 2.57
CA GLY A 62 8.16 -1.74 1.59
C GLY A 62 8.28 -1.10 0.22
N GLY A 63 7.29 -0.32 -0.23
CA GLY A 63 7.34 0.44 -1.48
C GLY A 63 8.42 1.51 -1.51
N LEU A 64 8.78 2.11 -0.35
CA LEU A 64 9.83 3.11 -0.23
C LEU A 64 11.25 2.52 -0.19
N VAL A 65 11.41 1.32 0.37
CA VAL A 65 12.74 0.74 0.67
C VAL A 65 13.08 -0.41 -0.28
N TRP A 66 12.11 -1.15 -0.74
CA TRP A 66 12.32 -2.39 -1.47
C TRP A 66 12.02 -2.28 -2.97
N ARG A 67 13.07 -2.30 -3.80
CA ARG A 67 12.99 -2.14 -5.26
C ARG A 67 12.19 -3.23 -5.99
N ARG A 68 12.03 -4.39 -5.38
CA ARG A 68 11.26 -5.51 -5.96
C ARG A 68 9.81 -5.53 -5.49
N ALA A 69 9.40 -4.54 -4.70
CA ALA A 69 8.02 -4.36 -4.30
C ALA A 69 7.13 -4.23 -5.55
N THR A 70 6.00 -4.94 -5.54
CA THR A 70 5.02 -4.88 -6.62
C THR A 70 3.64 -4.49 -6.08
N ALA A 71 2.84 -3.81 -6.91
CA ALA A 71 1.47 -3.46 -6.56
C ALA A 71 0.61 -4.70 -6.23
N ARG A 72 0.83 -5.80 -6.93
CA ARG A 72 0.14 -7.07 -6.63
C ARG A 72 0.54 -7.62 -5.27
N GLY A 73 1.84 -7.62 -4.95
CA GLY A 73 2.30 -8.02 -3.63
C GLY A 73 1.66 -7.17 -2.53
N ALA A 74 1.58 -5.85 -2.72
CA ALA A 74 0.91 -4.94 -1.80
C ALA A 74 -0.58 -5.29 -1.62
N MET A 75 -1.30 -5.56 -2.70
CA MET A 75 -2.70 -5.98 -2.63
C MET A 75 -2.86 -7.31 -1.87
N TRP A 76 -2.02 -8.30 -2.15
CA TRP A 76 -2.06 -9.59 -1.45
C TRP A 76 -1.74 -9.44 0.03
N GLY A 77 -0.71 -8.64 0.36
CA GLY A 77 -0.33 -8.36 1.75
C GLY A 77 -1.46 -7.70 2.52
N ILE A 78 -1.98 -6.59 2.01
CA ILE A 78 -3.09 -5.86 2.63
C ILE A 78 -4.30 -6.78 2.80
N SER A 79 -4.71 -7.51 1.75
CA SER A 79 -5.86 -8.42 1.82
C SER A 79 -5.67 -9.52 2.88
N ALA A 80 -4.52 -10.18 2.89
CA ALA A 80 -4.23 -11.23 3.87
C ALA A 80 -4.20 -10.68 5.30
N GLY A 81 -3.57 -9.51 5.50
CA GLY A 81 -3.53 -8.84 6.78
C GLY A 81 -4.91 -8.46 7.30
N PHE A 82 -5.76 -7.89 6.44
CA PHE A 82 -7.14 -7.55 6.80
C PHE A 82 -7.99 -8.78 7.11
N ILE A 83 -7.85 -9.89 6.38
CA ILE A 83 -8.57 -11.13 6.65
C ILE A 83 -8.20 -11.67 8.03
N VAL A 84 -6.91 -11.73 8.37
CA VAL A 84 -6.46 -12.19 9.69
C VAL A 84 -6.87 -11.21 10.79
N TRP A 85 -6.73 -9.89 10.58
CA TRP A 85 -7.20 -8.87 11.50
C TRP A 85 -8.70 -8.97 11.77
N PHE A 86 -9.50 -9.14 10.73
CA PHE A 86 -10.94 -9.31 10.87
C PHE A 86 -11.28 -10.54 11.70
N TYR A 87 -10.62 -11.67 11.41
CA TYR A 87 -10.83 -12.92 12.11
C TYR A 87 -10.41 -12.87 13.58
N THR A 88 -9.24 -12.28 13.89
CA THR A 88 -8.66 -12.31 15.23
C THR A 88 -9.12 -11.18 16.14
N LEU A 89 -9.52 -10.05 15.59
CA LEU A 89 -9.87 -8.86 16.35
C LEU A 89 -11.32 -8.42 16.14
N MET A 90 -11.75 -8.27 14.90
CA MET A 90 -13.08 -7.73 14.59
C MET A 90 -14.19 -8.74 14.92
N LEU A 91 -14.04 -9.97 14.48
CA LEU A 91 -15.04 -11.01 14.67
C LEU A 91 -15.27 -11.35 16.16
N PRO A 92 -14.23 -11.47 17.01
CA PRO A 92 -14.42 -11.62 18.45
C PRO A 92 -15.14 -10.45 19.10
N SER A 93 -14.99 -9.21 18.61
CA SER A 93 -15.73 -8.05 19.12
C SER A 93 -17.25 -8.20 18.91
N PHE A 94 -17.67 -8.77 17.79
CA PHE A 94 -19.09 -9.08 17.54
C PHE A 94 -19.60 -10.22 18.40
N ALA A 95 -18.77 -11.22 18.69
CA ALA A 95 -19.13 -12.30 19.59
C ALA A 95 -19.27 -11.83 21.06
N ASP A 96 -18.40 -10.90 21.49
CA ASP A 96 -18.51 -10.27 22.83
C ASP A 96 -19.76 -9.39 22.93
N ALA A 97 -20.20 -8.76 21.84
CA ALA A 97 -21.46 -8.03 21.74
C ALA A 97 -22.71 -8.95 21.67
N GLY A 98 -22.51 -10.27 21.59
CA GLY A 98 -23.62 -11.23 21.56
C GLY A 98 -24.26 -11.45 20.18
N TRP A 99 -23.68 -10.92 19.10
CA TRP A 99 -24.22 -11.03 17.75
C TRP A 99 -23.88 -12.37 17.06
N ILE A 100 -22.76 -12.96 17.44
CA ILE A 100 -22.25 -14.21 16.86
C ILE A 100 -21.94 -15.20 17.97
N GLY A 101 -22.14 -16.49 17.71
CA GLY A 101 -21.78 -17.56 18.65
C GLY A 101 -20.28 -17.60 18.94
N ARG A 102 -19.89 -17.96 20.16
CA ARG A 102 -18.49 -17.98 20.63
C ARG A 102 -17.70 -19.23 20.20
N GLY A 103 -18.32 -20.18 19.51
CA GLY A 103 -17.68 -21.45 19.16
C GLY A 103 -16.32 -21.32 18.47
N PHE A 104 -16.17 -20.36 17.55
CA PHE A 104 -14.88 -20.13 16.88
C PHE A 104 -13.78 -19.53 17.78
N ILE A 105 -14.16 -18.90 18.92
CA ILE A 105 -13.22 -18.40 19.92
C ILE A 105 -12.77 -19.56 20.83
N ASP A 106 -13.73 -20.40 21.26
CA ASP A 106 -13.52 -21.42 22.28
C ASP A 106 -13.01 -22.74 21.67
N GLU A 107 -13.57 -23.15 20.53
CA GLU A 107 -13.25 -24.42 19.86
C GLU A 107 -12.33 -24.24 18.65
N GLY A 108 -12.29 -23.02 18.08
CA GLY A 108 -11.57 -22.70 16.84
C GLY A 108 -12.45 -22.81 15.59
N LEU A 109 -11.96 -22.27 14.47
CA LEU A 109 -12.67 -22.33 13.20
C LEU A 109 -12.81 -23.79 12.77
N PHE A 110 -14.03 -24.23 12.47
CA PHE A 110 -14.38 -25.63 12.11
C PHE A 110 -13.99 -26.66 13.18
N GLY A 111 -13.90 -26.27 14.48
CA GLY A 111 -13.52 -27.17 15.56
C GLY A 111 -11.99 -27.45 15.64
N ILE A 112 -11.19 -26.71 14.90
CA ILE A 112 -9.73 -26.86 14.89
C ILE A 112 -9.13 -25.96 15.98
N SER A 113 -8.64 -26.57 17.06
CA SER A 113 -8.13 -25.86 18.25
C SER A 113 -6.95 -24.91 17.98
N VAL A 114 -6.15 -25.19 16.95
CA VAL A 114 -5.02 -24.34 16.52
C VAL A 114 -5.51 -23.03 15.88
N LEU A 115 -6.75 -22.99 15.38
CA LEU A 115 -7.35 -21.84 14.72
C LEU A 115 -8.28 -21.04 15.66
N LYS A 116 -8.05 -21.05 16.96
CA LYS A 116 -8.80 -20.21 17.90
C LYS A 116 -8.49 -18.73 17.62
N ALA A 117 -9.53 -17.91 17.44
CA ALA A 117 -9.36 -16.52 17.04
C ALA A 117 -8.48 -15.70 18.00
N ARG A 118 -8.53 -16.00 19.29
CA ARG A 118 -7.74 -15.31 20.34
C ARG A 118 -6.45 -16.02 20.74
N MET A 119 -6.20 -17.23 20.23
CA MET A 119 -5.05 -18.08 20.61
C MET A 119 -4.56 -18.89 19.40
N LEU A 120 -4.30 -18.23 18.26
CA LEU A 120 -3.73 -18.91 17.10
C LEU A 120 -2.39 -19.57 17.48
N PHE A 121 -2.23 -20.83 17.13
CA PHE A 121 -1.05 -21.64 17.44
C PHE A 121 -0.75 -21.75 18.94
N ALA A 122 -1.79 -21.68 19.81
CA ALA A 122 -1.69 -21.81 21.27
C ALA A 122 -0.73 -20.81 21.95
N MET A 123 -0.54 -19.62 21.38
CA MET A 123 0.26 -18.55 21.98
C MET A 123 -0.61 -17.67 22.87
N GLU A 124 -0.29 -17.61 24.16
CA GLU A 124 -0.99 -16.81 25.19
C GLU A 124 -0.46 -15.37 25.20
N PHE A 125 -0.93 -14.53 24.28
CA PHE A 125 -0.72 -13.08 24.33
C PHE A 125 -2.03 -12.36 24.69
N ASN A 126 -1.91 -11.09 25.07
CA ASN A 126 -3.09 -10.23 25.12
C ASN A 126 -3.81 -10.29 23.76
N PRO A 127 -5.15 -10.44 23.70
CA PRO A 127 -5.90 -10.62 22.44
C PRO A 127 -5.60 -9.58 21.38
N LEU A 128 -5.41 -8.30 21.77
CA LEU A 128 -5.05 -7.25 20.84
C LEU A 128 -3.63 -7.46 20.24
N THR A 129 -2.65 -7.69 21.10
CA THR A 129 -1.26 -7.94 20.70
C THR A 129 -1.16 -9.16 19.79
N HIS A 130 -1.85 -10.24 20.16
CA HIS A 130 -1.96 -11.46 19.39
C HIS A 130 -2.50 -11.20 17.97
N GLY A 131 -3.65 -10.52 17.87
CA GLY A 131 -4.26 -10.22 16.58
C GLY A 131 -3.41 -9.30 15.70
N VAL A 132 -2.75 -8.29 16.29
CA VAL A 132 -1.83 -7.38 15.56
C VAL A 132 -0.61 -8.15 15.03
N ILE A 133 0.03 -8.98 15.85
CA ILE A 133 1.22 -9.74 15.44
C ILE A 133 0.87 -10.67 14.27
N TRP A 134 -0.19 -11.48 14.40
CA TRP A 134 -0.54 -12.45 13.37
C TRP A 134 -1.03 -11.80 12.08
N SER A 135 -1.81 -10.71 12.17
CA SER A 135 -2.28 -9.99 10.99
C SER A 135 -1.14 -9.30 10.24
N LEU A 136 -0.19 -8.67 10.95
CA LEU A 136 0.99 -8.07 10.31
C LEU A 136 1.94 -9.14 9.74
N LEU A 137 2.12 -10.26 10.43
CA LEU A 137 2.94 -11.37 9.92
C LEU A 137 2.35 -11.95 8.63
N ALA A 138 1.05 -12.19 8.59
CA ALA A 138 0.34 -12.64 7.38
C ALA A 138 0.48 -11.61 6.25
N ASN A 139 0.32 -10.32 6.58
CA ASN A 139 0.46 -9.21 5.63
C ASN A 139 1.87 -9.18 5.03
N VAL A 140 2.90 -9.09 5.86
CA VAL A 140 4.29 -9.04 5.38
C VAL A 140 4.65 -10.27 4.57
N THR A 141 4.25 -11.46 5.02
CA THR A 141 4.52 -12.72 4.31
C THR A 141 3.85 -12.72 2.94
N ALA A 142 2.55 -12.39 2.86
CA ALA A 142 1.82 -12.35 1.60
C ALA A 142 2.35 -11.24 0.66
N TYR A 143 2.75 -10.09 1.22
CA TYR A 143 3.37 -9.00 0.47
C TYR A 143 4.70 -9.43 -0.15
N VAL A 144 5.58 -10.03 0.64
CA VAL A 144 6.88 -10.50 0.17
C VAL A 144 6.72 -11.61 -0.86
N VAL A 145 5.95 -12.65 -0.55
CA VAL A 145 5.69 -13.77 -1.47
C VAL A 145 5.05 -13.27 -2.76
N GLY A 146 3.99 -12.46 -2.68
CA GLY A 146 3.31 -11.91 -3.85
C GLY A 146 4.20 -11.02 -4.72
N SER A 147 5.14 -10.29 -4.11
CA SER A 147 6.14 -9.48 -4.84
C SER A 147 7.24 -10.33 -5.47
N LEU A 148 7.65 -11.44 -4.83
CA LEU A 148 8.69 -12.33 -5.35
C LEU A 148 8.18 -13.25 -6.47
N MET A 149 6.90 -13.61 -6.47
CA MET A 149 6.29 -14.48 -7.47
C MET A 149 6.26 -13.87 -8.87
N ARG A 150 6.46 -12.56 -9.00
CA ARG A 150 6.42 -11.87 -10.29
C ARG A 150 7.51 -10.80 -10.39
N GLN A 151 8.01 -10.62 -11.61
CA GLN A 151 8.91 -9.49 -11.89
C GLN A 151 8.11 -8.17 -11.91
N PRO A 152 8.67 -7.08 -11.35
CA PRO A 152 8.07 -5.76 -11.43
C PRO A 152 7.84 -5.32 -12.88
N THR A 153 6.71 -4.70 -13.15
CA THR A 153 6.40 -4.12 -14.46
C THR A 153 7.36 -2.97 -14.79
N PRO A 154 7.51 -2.59 -16.08
CA PRO A 154 8.34 -1.44 -16.46
C PRO A 154 7.99 -0.15 -15.70
N ILE A 155 6.70 0.11 -15.47
CA ILE A 155 6.23 1.28 -14.73
C ILE A 155 6.66 1.20 -13.26
N GLU A 156 6.48 0.05 -12.60
CA GLU A 156 6.91 -0.15 -11.22
C GLU A 156 8.42 0.02 -11.05
N ARG A 157 9.22 -0.40 -12.05
CA ARG A 157 10.69 -0.20 -12.04
C ARG A 157 11.06 1.28 -12.12
N VAL A 158 10.40 2.05 -12.99
CA VAL A 158 10.63 3.50 -13.10
C VAL A 158 10.24 4.20 -11.79
N GLN A 159 9.10 3.87 -11.22
CA GLN A 159 8.66 4.40 -9.92
C GLN A 159 9.64 4.01 -8.79
N ALA A 160 10.09 2.76 -8.75
CA ALA A 160 11.06 2.31 -7.74
C ALA A 160 12.39 3.08 -7.82
N THR A 161 12.83 3.49 -9.02
CA THR A 161 14.05 4.31 -9.16
C THR A 161 13.89 5.74 -8.63
N SER A 162 12.66 6.26 -8.62
CA SER A 162 12.35 7.60 -8.12
C SER A 162 12.18 7.66 -6.60
N PHE A 163 11.63 6.59 -5.99
CA PHE A 163 11.28 6.57 -4.57
C PHE A 163 12.30 5.84 -3.69
N VAL A 164 12.93 4.78 -4.21
CA VAL A 164 13.96 4.06 -3.45
C VAL A 164 15.28 4.81 -3.55
N VAL A 165 15.56 5.64 -2.55
CA VAL A 165 16.78 6.45 -2.46
C VAL A 165 18.01 5.55 -2.60
N ARG A 166 18.89 5.89 -3.56
CA ARG A 166 20.13 5.16 -3.83
C ARG A 166 21.18 5.29 -2.73
N ASP A 167 20.98 6.17 -1.75
CA ASP A 167 22.05 6.74 -0.95
C ASP A 167 22.29 6.15 0.44
N PHE A 168 21.74 4.98 0.75
CA PHE A 168 22.28 4.26 1.92
C PHE A 168 23.64 3.57 1.64
N GLN A 169 24.15 3.63 0.40
CA GLN A 169 25.48 3.13 0.01
C GLN A 169 26.41 4.18 -0.59
N ALA A 170 26.06 5.43 -0.60
CA ALA A 170 26.92 6.51 -1.08
C ALA A 170 27.73 7.14 0.06
N GLY A 171 28.43 6.32 0.80
CA GLY A 171 29.72 6.72 1.33
C GLY A 171 30.74 6.63 0.19
N SER A 172 31.19 7.80 -0.33
CA SER A 172 32.26 8.00 -1.30
C SER A 172 31.90 7.94 -2.79
N GLY A 173 31.96 9.11 -3.39
CA GLY A 173 32.22 9.28 -4.80
C GLY A 173 31.02 9.76 -5.62
N THR A 174 31.00 11.06 -5.85
CA THR A 174 30.33 11.71 -6.99
C THR A 174 30.74 11.05 -8.30
N GLY A 175 30.07 9.96 -8.62
CA GLY A 175 30.21 9.29 -9.90
C GLY A 175 28.87 9.31 -10.60
N PHE A 176 28.58 10.33 -11.40
CA PHE A 176 27.62 10.20 -12.48
C PHE A 176 28.00 8.94 -13.26
N LYS A 177 27.23 7.86 -13.13
CA LYS A 177 27.35 6.71 -14.01
C LYS A 177 26.86 7.16 -15.37
N LEU A 178 27.80 7.65 -16.21
CA LEU A 178 27.57 7.92 -17.61
C LEU A 178 27.06 6.60 -18.23
N TRP A 179 25.78 6.59 -18.57
CA TRP A 179 25.26 5.54 -19.42
C TRP A 179 25.92 5.73 -20.79
N ARG A 180 26.78 4.81 -21.18
CA ARG A 180 27.25 4.75 -22.55
C ARG A 180 26.02 4.46 -23.42
N THR A 181 25.43 5.50 -23.95
CA THR A 181 24.42 5.37 -25.00
C THR A 181 25.15 5.21 -26.32
N ALA A 182 24.63 4.38 -27.20
CA ALA A 182 25.12 4.27 -28.57
C ALA A 182 24.77 5.52 -29.43
N VAL A 183 24.11 6.51 -28.83
CA VAL A 183 23.69 7.75 -29.46
C VAL A 183 24.77 8.81 -29.19
N THR A 184 25.40 9.30 -30.26
CA THR A 184 26.37 10.39 -30.17
C THR A 184 25.67 11.71 -29.82
N ALA A 185 26.38 12.60 -29.12
CA ALA A 185 25.87 13.92 -28.72
C ALA A 185 25.30 14.70 -29.92
N ASP A 186 25.92 14.57 -31.10
CA ASP A 186 25.48 15.25 -32.33
C ASP A 186 24.11 14.72 -32.81
N ARG A 187 23.85 13.42 -32.76
CA ARG A 187 22.53 12.86 -33.08
C ARG A 187 21.47 13.30 -32.11
N LEU A 188 21.84 13.46 -30.85
CA LEU A 188 20.93 13.93 -29.81
C LEU A 188 20.59 15.42 -30.04
N GLU A 189 21.61 16.24 -30.39
CA GLU A 189 21.44 17.66 -30.74
C GLU A 189 20.51 17.82 -31.96
N ASP A 190 20.72 17.06 -33.04
CA ASP A 190 19.84 17.05 -34.20
C ASP A 190 18.39 16.68 -33.89
N THR A 191 18.22 15.71 -33.01
CA THR A 191 16.87 15.29 -32.58
C THR A 191 16.19 16.39 -31.77
N VAL A 192 16.89 16.98 -30.80
CA VAL A 192 16.39 18.06 -29.95
C VAL A 192 16.12 19.34 -30.76
N ALA A 193 16.98 19.64 -31.75
CA ALA A 193 16.81 20.77 -32.65
C ALA A 193 15.46 20.76 -33.42
N ARG A 194 14.95 19.57 -33.71
CA ARG A 194 13.63 19.43 -34.39
C ARG A 194 12.46 19.87 -33.50
N TYR A 195 12.60 19.79 -32.16
CA TYR A 195 11.52 20.11 -31.22
C TYR A 195 11.61 21.52 -30.62
N ILE A 196 12.83 22.01 -30.33
CA ILE A 196 13.03 23.31 -29.66
C ILE A 196 13.69 24.38 -30.55
N GLY A 197 14.04 24.03 -31.79
CA GLY A 197 14.75 24.89 -32.70
C GLY A 197 16.27 24.76 -32.62
N ALA A 198 16.96 24.94 -33.74
CA ALA A 198 18.40 24.71 -33.90
C ALA A 198 19.25 25.58 -32.95
N ASP A 199 18.91 26.87 -32.79
CA ASP A 199 19.71 27.81 -31.99
C ASP A 199 19.64 27.48 -30.48
N ARG A 200 18.46 27.08 -29.98
CA ARG A 200 18.28 26.70 -28.59
C ARG A 200 18.95 25.35 -28.26
N ALA A 201 18.90 24.42 -29.23
CA ALA A 201 19.57 23.14 -29.08
C ALA A 201 21.08 23.34 -29.01
N ARG A 202 21.68 24.12 -29.90
CA ARG A 202 23.12 24.45 -29.89
C ARG A 202 23.54 25.07 -28.57
N ALA A 203 22.84 26.09 -28.09
CA ALA A 203 23.17 26.77 -26.84
C ALA A 203 23.14 25.79 -25.63
N ALA A 204 22.19 24.87 -25.57
CA ALA A 204 22.11 23.87 -24.53
C ALA A 204 23.27 22.85 -24.59
N PHE A 205 23.66 22.42 -25.80
CA PHE A 205 24.75 21.44 -25.98
C PHE A 205 26.14 22.05 -25.87
N GLU A 206 26.33 23.34 -26.18
CA GLU A 206 27.58 24.08 -25.95
C GLU A 206 27.85 24.18 -24.42
N GLY A 207 26.84 24.50 -23.64
CA GLY A 207 26.95 24.49 -22.17
C GLY A 207 27.34 23.13 -21.60
N PHE A 208 26.84 22.06 -22.18
CA PHE A 208 27.20 20.69 -21.78
C PHE A 208 28.62 20.29 -22.20
N ARG A 209 29.04 20.66 -23.43
CA ARG A 209 30.41 20.39 -23.92
C ARG A 209 31.48 21.16 -23.14
N ALA A 210 31.16 22.36 -22.64
CA ALA A 210 32.08 23.16 -21.83
C ALA A 210 32.31 22.60 -20.41
N GLN A 211 31.50 21.64 -19.96
CA GLN A 211 31.60 21.01 -18.63
C GLN A 211 32.29 19.63 -18.67
N GLN A 212 32.68 19.14 -19.83
CA GLN A 212 33.47 17.90 -20.02
C GLN A 212 34.96 18.21 -20.16
#